data_f2e9021de0e2b48c62bbecd9357f7c8b
#
_entry.id   f2e9021de0e2b48c62bbecd9357f7c8b
#
_cell.length_a   1.000
_cell.length_b   1.000
_cell.length_c   1.000
_cell.angle_alpha   90.00
_cell.angle_beta   90.00
_cell.angle_gamma   90.00
#
_symmetry.space_group_name_H-M   'P 1'
#
loop_
_entity.id
_entity.type
_entity.pdbx_description
1 polymer ?
#
loop_
_entity_poly.entity_id
_entity_poly.type
_entity_poly.pdbx_seq_one_letter_code
_entity_poly.pdbx_strand_id
1 'polypeptide(L)'
;MGNVGTHNVVQVQEVHLQRKTKPHLIFAKLCGRNEERGMQTARKIRLLPTPEQEQLFWKSAGVARWAYNYFLEQQQRVYQAYLENGESGKRFVSEGEVRKYINNALKPTTHTWLKEVGSNVMKQAVKDANEAYQKYLKGLSQKPRFKSKHKSEPKFYVNYETLRRKPNGFQGEKLGIVKTAEPLPKLPKGEHYLNPRISFEGKYWYLSVGYEIAEKSETLTGESLGIDVGVKELAICLIK
;
A
#
# COMPACT_ATOMS: atom_id res chain seq x y z
N MET A 1 33.90 -49.14 44.78
CA MET A 1 34.83 -48.05 44.39
C MET A 1 34.17 -47.29 43.25
N GLY A 2 33.59 -46.16 43.58
CA GLY A 2 32.85 -45.33 42.68
C GLY A 2 33.77 -44.41 41.89
N ASN A 3 33.34 -44.03 40.71
CA ASN A 3 33.90 -42.87 40.05
C ASN A 3 32.77 -41.96 39.57
N VAL A 4 32.75 -40.80 40.15
CA VAL A 4 31.75 -39.76 39.94
C VAL A 4 32.10 -38.98 38.70
N GLY A 5 31.21 -38.99 37.69
CA GLY A 5 31.31 -38.19 36.49
C GLY A 5 30.90 -36.72 36.76
N THR A 6 31.85 -35.84 36.55
CA THR A 6 31.67 -34.36 36.66
C THR A 6 30.88 -33.85 35.45
N HIS A 7 29.72 -33.23 35.73
CA HIS A 7 28.97 -32.44 34.77
C HIS A 7 29.68 -31.11 34.49
N ASN A 8 30.17 -30.93 33.29
CA ASN A 8 30.60 -29.62 32.81
C ASN A 8 29.39 -28.75 32.52
N VAL A 9 29.15 -27.79 33.40
CA VAL A 9 28.20 -26.67 33.16
C VAL A 9 28.88 -25.66 32.25
N VAL A 10 28.43 -25.57 31.01
CA VAL A 10 28.84 -24.53 30.08
C VAL A 10 28.14 -23.25 30.52
N GLN A 11 28.88 -22.31 31.10
CA GLN A 11 28.44 -20.95 31.36
C GLN A 11 28.26 -20.20 30.02
N VAL A 12 27.02 -19.85 29.70
CA VAL A 12 26.72 -18.94 28.61
C VAL A 12 27.03 -17.53 29.12
N GLN A 13 28.11 -16.94 28.63
CA GLN A 13 28.42 -15.52 28.84
C GLN A 13 27.41 -14.70 28.02
N GLU A 14 26.55 -13.98 28.71
CA GLU A 14 25.76 -12.89 28.13
C GLU A 14 26.69 -11.78 27.65
N VAL A 15 26.81 -11.66 26.33
CA VAL A 15 27.47 -10.50 25.72
C VAL A 15 26.49 -9.34 25.70
N HIS A 16 26.62 -8.46 26.70
CA HIS A 16 25.95 -7.16 26.75
C HIS A 16 26.49 -6.27 25.63
N LEU A 17 25.87 -6.29 24.47
CA LEU A 17 26.11 -5.29 23.43
C LEU A 17 25.39 -3.98 23.82
N GLN A 18 26.10 -3.13 24.54
CA GLN A 18 25.70 -1.74 24.75
C GLN A 18 25.73 -1.01 23.39
N ARG A 19 24.61 -0.98 22.67
CA ARG A 19 24.42 -0.05 21.56
C ARG A 19 24.20 1.36 22.12
N LYS A 20 25.27 2.11 22.28
CA LYS A 20 25.23 3.57 22.40
C LYS A 20 24.92 4.16 21.01
N THR A 21 23.67 4.12 20.59
CA THR A 21 23.19 4.94 19.48
C THR A 21 22.35 6.08 20.08
N LYS A 22 22.90 7.29 20.03
CA LYS A 22 22.17 8.51 20.41
C LYS A 22 20.97 8.65 19.46
N PRO A 23 19.71 8.66 19.94
CA PRO A 23 18.52 8.74 19.06
C PRO A 23 18.45 10.03 18.24
N HIS A 24 19.15 11.07 18.66
CA HIS A 24 19.13 12.41 18.04
C HIS A 24 19.84 12.52 16.67
N LEU A 25 20.77 11.61 16.35
CA LEU A 25 21.55 11.68 15.11
C LEU A 25 20.90 10.95 13.93
N ILE A 26 19.95 10.06 14.18
CA ILE A 26 19.21 9.34 13.12
C ILE A 26 18.10 10.24 12.55
N PHE A 27 17.48 11.09 13.38
CA PHE A 27 16.44 12.02 12.91
C PHE A 27 17.01 13.15 12.03
N ALA A 28 18.21 13.63 12.31
CA ALA A 28 18.84 14.70 11.54
C ALA A 28 19.30 14.29 10.13
N LYS A 29 19.54 12.99 9.88
CA LYS A 29 19.96 12.51 8.55
C LYS A 29 18.79 12.21 7.61
N LEU A 30 17.55 12.12 8.12
CA LEU A 30 16.31 12.02 7.36
C LEU A 30 15.69 13.39 7.03
N CYS A 31 16.13 14.46 7.68
CA CYS A 31 15.61 15.83 7.53
C CYS A 31 16.45 16.72 6.61
N GLY A 32 17.32 16.14 5.78
CA GLY A 32 18.22 16.86 4.88
C GLY A 32 17.68 17.07 3.47
N ARG A 33 16.44 17.53 3.33
CA ARG A 33 15.91 18.34 2.23
C ARG A 33 14.77 19.18 2.80
N ASN A 34 15.07 20.45 3.08
CA ASN A 34 14.05 21.49 3.24
C ASN A 34 13.41 21.75 1.86
N GLU A 35 12.64 20.81 1.35
CA GLU A 35 11.53 21.12 0.48
C GLU A 35 10.35 21.30 1.44
N GLU A 36 9.73 22.46 1.40
CA GLU A 36 8.42 22.72 2.02
C GLU A 36 7.45 21.69 1.46
N ARG A 37 7.41 20.51 2.08
CA ARG A 37 6.44 19.46 1.71
C ARG A 37 5.12 19.94 2.24
N GLY A 38 4.27 20.41 1.34
CA GLY A 38 2.88 20.67 1.62
C GLY A 38 2.22 19.51 2.37
N MET A 39 1.22 19.80 3.17
CA MET A 39 0.49 18.79 3.93
C MET A 39 -0.15 17.77 2.96
N GLN A 40 0.19 16.50 3.09
CA GLN A 40 -0.45 15.44 2.32
C GLN A 40 -1.77 15.05 2.97
N THR A 41 -2.83 15.07 2.19
CA THR A 41 -4.16 14.64 2.60
C THR A 41 -4.70 13.57 1.66
N ALA A 42 -5.71 12.82 2.11
CA ALA A 42 -6.39 11.83 1.30
C ALA A 42 -7.91 12.05 1.32
N ARG A 43 -8.55 11.82 0.18
CA ARG A 43 -10.00 11.88 0.06
C ARG A 43 -10.54 10.59 -0.51
N LYS A 44 -11.63 10.09 0.08
CA LYS A 44 -12.38 8.94 -0.37
C LYS A 44 -13.71 9.40 -0.93
N ILE A 45 -13.98 9.08 -2.19
CA ILE A 45 -15.10 9.58 -2.96
C ILE A 45 -15.93 8.40 -3.46
N ARG A 46 -17.24 8.42 -3.20
CA ARG A 46 -18.14 7.39 -3.68
C ARG A 46 -18.29 7.45 -5.21
N LEU A 47 -18.24 6.30 -5.86
CA LEU A 47 -18.40 6.13 -7.29
C LEU A 47 -19.85 5.75 -7.65
N LEU A 48 -20.27 6.14 -8.84
CA LEU A 48 -21.54 5.83 -9.45
C LEU A 48 -21.29 5.16 -10.82
N PRO A 49 -20.73 3.92 -10.82
CA PRO A 49 -20.40 3.21 -12.06
C PRO A 49 -21.65 2.76 -12.79
N THR A 50 -21.57 2.63 -14.13
CA THR A 50 -22.54 1.85 -14.91
C THR A 50 -22.34 0.36 -14.64
N PRO A 51 -23.33 -0.51 -14.98
CA PRO A 51 -23.18 -1.96 -14.82
C PRO A 51 -21.93 -2.52 -15.53
N GLU A 52 -21.59 -2.01 -16.71
CA GLU A 52 -20.40 -2.42 -17.47
C GLU A 52 -19.11 -1.99 -16.76
N GLN A 53 -19.08 -0.78 -16.21
CA GLN A 53 -17.95 -0.28 -15.44
C GLN A 53 -17.78 -1.06 -14.13
N GLU A 54 -18.89 -1.43 -13.48
CA GLU A 54 -18.84 -2.25 -12.28
C GLU A 54 -18.26 -3.64 -12.57
N GLN A 55 -18.66 -4.29 -13.65
CA GLN A 55 -18.06 -5.55 -14.10
C GLN A 55 -16.55 -5.41 -14.33
N LEU A 56 -16.12 -4.30 -14.96
CA LEU A 56 -14.71 -4.03 -15.19
C LEU A 56 -13.95 -3.78 -13.88
N PHE A 57 -14.58 -3.18 -12.87
CA PHE A 57 -14.01 -3.01 -11.54
C PHE A 57 -13.79 -4.37 -10.85
N TRP A 58 -14.78 -5.26 -10.93
CA TRP A 58 -14.64 -6.62 -10.40
C TRP A 58 -13.53 -7.40 -11.11
N LYS A 59 -13.42 -7.30 -12.43
CA LYS A 59 -12.33 -7.90 -13.20
C LYS A 59 -10.98 -7.31 -12.77
N SER A 60 -10.88 -5.99 -12.63
CA SER A 60 -9.65 -5.30 -12.20
C SER A 60 -9.22 -5.72 -10.79
N ALA A 61 -10.15 -5.81 -9.83
CA ALA A 61 -9.87 -6.30 -8.49
C ALA A 61 -9.43 -7.78 -8.49
N GLY A 62 -10.02 -8.59 -9.38
CA GLY A 62 -9.62 -9.98 -9.62
C GLY A 62 -8.19 -10.09 -10.12
N VAL A 63 -7.82 -9.30 -11.13
CA VAL A 63 -6.45 -9.21 -11.68
C VAL A 63 -5.46 -8.77 -10.60
N ALA A 64 -5.80 -7.74 -9.83
CA ALA A 64 -4.92 -7.25 -8.75
C ALA A 64 -4.66 -8.33 -7.69
N ARG A 65 -5.73 -9.05 -7.27
CA ARG A 65 -5.60 -10.16 -6.34
C ARG A 65 -4.74 -11.30 -6.89
N TRP A 66 -5.00 -11.70 -8.14
CA TRP A 66 -4.22 -12.74 -8.80
C TRP A 66 -2.75 -12.37 -8.90
N ALA A 67 -2.42 -11.17 -9.37
CA ALA A 67 -1.04 -10.72 -9.54
C ALA A 67 -0.28 -10.63 -8.21
N TYR A 68 -0.95 -10.17 -7.14
CA TYR A 68 -0.40 -10.17 -5.79
C TYR A 68 -0.06 -11.59 -5.32
N ASN A 69 -1.01 -12.52 -5.47
CA ASN A 69 -0.84 -13.93 -5.08
C ASN A 69 0.23 -14.62 -5.93
N TYR A 70 0.25 -14.37 -7.22
CA TYR A 70 1.23 -14.92 -8.13
C TYR A 70 2.66 -14.52 -7.71
N PHE A 71 2.89 -13.26 -7.33
CA PHE A 71 4.18 -12.83 -6.81
C PHE A 71 4.58 -13.62 -5.55
N LEU A 72 3.68 -13.78 -4.59
CA LEU A 72 3.96 -14.56 -3.37
C LEU A 72 4.25 -16.03 -3.66
N GLU A 73 3.54 -16.62 -4.61
CA GLU A 73 3.79 -17.99 -5.07
C GLU A 73 5.20 -18.14 -5.67
N GLN A 74 5.61 -17.19 -6.54
CA GLN A 74 6.96 -17.22 -7.09
C GLN A 74 8.03 -17.06 -6.01
N GLN A 75 7.81 -16.22 -5.00
CA GLN A 75 8.71 -16.11 -3.86
C GLN A 75 8.83 -17.43 -3.09
N GLN A 76 7.71 -18.10 -2.85
CA GLN A 76 7.73 -19.40 -2.16
C GLN A 76 8.47 -20.45 -2.98
N ARG A 77 8.24 -20.54 -4.29
CA ARG A 77 8.91 -21.49 -5.19
C ARG A 77 10.43 -21.29 -5.20
N VAL A 78 10.87 -20.04 -5.35
CA VAL A 78 12.31 -19.70 -5.38
C VAL A 78 12.96 -19.98 -4.04
N TYR A 79 12.29 -19.67 -2.93
CA TYR A 79 12.82 -19.96 -1.60
C TYR A 79 12.86 -21.45 -1.30
N GLN A 80 11.87 -22.23 -1.72
CA GLN A 80 11.87 -23.67 -1.58
C GLN A 80 13.02 -24.30 -2.37
N ALA A 81 13.22 -23.91 -3.63
CA ALA A 81 14.35 -24.38 -4.44
C ALA A 81 15.71 -24.03 -3.83
N TYR A 82 15.84 -22.87 -3.19
CA TYR A 82 17.04 -22.48 -2.46
C TYR A 82 17.33 -23.43 -1.29
N LEU A 83 16.31 -23.82 -0.51
CA LEU A 83 16.47 -24.78 0.60
C LEU A 83 16.84 -26.17 0.08
N GLU A 84 16.18 -26.65 -0.98
CA GLU A 84 16.44 -27.96 -1.59
C GLU A 84 17.86 -28.07 -2.16
N ASN A 85 18.45 -26.94 -2.60
CA ASN A 85 19.83 -26.86 -3.09
C ASN A 85 20.86 -26.59 -1.96
N GLY A 86 20.54 -26.92 -0.71
CA GLY A 86 21.45 -26.73 0.42
C GLY A 86 21.80 -25.29 0.70
N GLU A 87 20.80 -24.41 0.61
CA GLU A 87 20.92 -22.94 0.80
C GLU A 87 21.86 -22.25 -0.21
N SER A 88 22.01 -22.85 -1.39
CA SER A 88 22.82 -22.30 -2.48
C SER A 88 21.96 -21.74 -3.60
N GLY A 89 22.42 -20.64 -4.22
CA GLY A 89 21.77 -20.03 -5.37
C GLY A 89 20.83 -18.88 -5.03
N LYS A 90 19.79 -18.70 -5.85
CA LYS A 90 18.87 -17.58 -5.76
C LYS A 90 17.84 -17.77 -4.64
N ARG A 91 17.82 -16.87 -3.68
CA ARG A 91 16.90 -16.89 -2.53
C ARG A 91 15.60 -16.13 -2.75
N PHE A 92 15.61 -15.08 -3.58
CA PHE A 92 14.47 -14.21 -3.81
C PHE A 92 14.27 -13.91 -5.29
N VAL A 93 13.01 -13.69 -5.69
CA VAL A 93 12.67 -13.19 -7.02
C VAL A 93 12.36 -11.69 -6.95
N SER A 94 12.80 -10.92 -7.93
CA SER A 94 12.54 -9.49 -8.00
C SER A 94 11.18 -9.18 -8.62
N GLU A 95 10.61 -8.02 -8.28
CA GLU A 95 9.41 -7.48 -8.93
C GLU A 95 9.54 -7.42 -10.44
N GLY A 96 10.70 -6.95 -10.93
CA GLY A 96 10.97 -6.80 -12.36
C GLY A 96 10.93 -8.12 -13.12
N GLU A 97 11.50 -9.20 -12.56
CA GLU A 97 11.49 -10.53 -13.15
C GLU A 97 10.07 -11.09 -13.24
N VAL A 98 9.30 -11.00 -12.16
CA VAL A 98 7.91 -11.47 -12.15
C VAL A 98 7.07 -10.71 -13.19
N ARG A 99 7.20 -9.39 -13.24
CA ARG A 99 6.49 -8.57 -14.24
C ARG A 99 6.90 -8.90 -15.67
N LYS A 100 8.19 -9.07 -15.92
CA LYS A 100 8.71 -9.46 -17.24
C LYS A 100 8.13 -10.81 -17.68
N TYR A 101 8.12 -11.79 -16.77
CA TYR A 101 7.56 -13.11 -17.06
C TYR A 101 6.06 -13.06 -17.32
N ILE A 102 5.29 -12.34 -16.52
CA ILE A 102 3.84 -12.16 -16.73
C ILE A 102 3.59 -11.52 -18.11
N ASN A 103 4.30 -10.45 -18.45
CA ASN A 103 4.06 -9.72 -19.69
C ASN A 103 4.48 -10.50 -20.95
N ASN A 104 5.60 -11.21 -20.89
CA ASN A 104 6.22 -11.81 -22.08
C ASN A 104 5.81 -13.27 -22.27
N ALA A 105 5.51 -14.00 -21.17
CA ALA A 105 5.15 -15.40 -21.25
C ALA A 105 3.65 -15.66 -21.00
N LEU A 106 3.11 -15.19 -19.87
CA LEU A 106 1.74 -15.55 -19.47
C LEU A 106 0.67 -14.76 -20.23
N LYS A 107 0.83 -13.43 -20.33
CA LYS A 107 -0.16 -12.55 -20.93
C LYS A 107 -0.42 -12.80 -22.42
N PRO A 108 0.57 -13.16 -23.26
CA PRO A 108 0.31 -13.49 -24.65
C PRO A 108 -0.29 -14.88 -24.85
N THR A 109 -0.05 -15.85 -23.95
CA THR A 109 -0.39 -17.25 -24.10
C THR A 109 -1.61 -17.69 -23.27
N THR A 110 -1.41 -17.90 -21.99
CA THR A 110 -2.40 -18.54 -21.08
C THR A 110 -3.26 -17.55 -20.30
N HIS A 111 -2.81 -16.31 -20.14
CA HIS A 111 -3.48 -15.31 -19.31
C HIS A 111 -3.92 -14.08 -20.14
N THR A 112 -4.53 -14.33 -21.30
CA THR A 112 -4.98 -13.28 -22.24
C THR A 112 -5.99 -12.31 -21.62
N TRP A 113 -6.76 -12.76 -20.64
CA TRP A 113 -7.71 -11.96 -19.85
C TRP A 113 -7.05 -10.78 -19.11
N LEU A 114 -5.73 -10.81 -18.87
CA LEU A 114 -4.99 -9.67 -18.34
C LEU A 114 -5.01 -8.46 -19.27
N LYS A 115 -5.32 -8.65 -20.57
CA LYS A 115 -5.45 -7.58 -21.55
C LYS A 115 -6.78 -6.81 -21.40
N GLU A 116 -7.76 -7.34 -20.69
CA GLU A 116 -9.07 -6.71 -20.52
C GLU A 116 -9.04 -5.50 -19.59
N VAL A 117 -8.11 -5.47 -18.66
CA VAL A 117 -7.98 -4.39 -17.66
C VAL A 117 -6.78 -3.50 -17.93
N GLY A 118 -6.68 -2.38 -17.22
CA GLY A 118 -5.54 -1.46 -17.30
C GLY A 118 -4.23 -2.16 -16.93
N SER A 119 -3.17 -1.91 -17.69
CA SER A 119 -1.87 -2.57 -17.52
C SER A 119 -1.23 -2.30 -16.16
N ASN A 120 -1.49 -1.13 -15.59
CA ASN A 120 -0.96 -0.72 -14.29
C ASN A 120 -1.61 -1.42 -13.10
N VAL A 121 -2.80 -2.03 -13.28
CA VAL A 121 -3.45 -2.83 -12.21
C VAL A 121 -2.56 -3.99 -11.78
N MET A 122 -2.10 -4.80 -12.73
CA MET A 122 -1.20 -5.92 -12.49
C MET A 122 0.15 -5.45 -11.97
N LYS A 123 0.74 -4.45 -12.65
CA LYS A 123 2.04 -3.88 -12.29
C LYS A 123 2.09 -3.42 -10.83
N GLN A 124 1.10 -2.64 -10.40
CA GLN A 124 1.05 -2.14 -9.03
C GLN A 124 0.78 -3.25 -8.00
N ALA A 125 -0.04 -4.23 -8.34
CA ALA A 125 -0.31 -5.34 -7.43
C ALA A 125 0.94 -6.20 -7.14
N VAL A 126 1.78 -6.43 -8.17
CA VAL A 126 3.10 -7.09 -8.00
C VAL A 126 4.01 -6.24 -7.13
N LYS A 127 4.06 -4.92 -7.34
CA LYS A 127 4.82 -3.99 -6.51
C LYS A 127 4.35 -4.01 -5.06
N ASP A 128 3.04 -3.93 -4.81
CA ASP A 128 2.45 -3.99 -3.46
C ASP A 128 2.84 -5.30 -2.73
N ALA A 129 2.84 -6.43 -3.45
CA ALA A 129 3.24 -7.72 -2.89
C ALA A 129 4.73 -7.76 -2.54
N ASN A 130 5.57 -7.22 -3.42
CA ASN A 130 7.00 -7.10 -3.16
C ASN A 130 7.29 -6.19 -1.96
N GLU A 131 6.66 -5.03 -1.87
CA GLU A 131 6.81 -4.11 -0.72
C GLU A 131 6.38 -4.77 0.60
N ALA A 132 5.26 -5.51 0.59
CA ALA A 132 4.81 -6.26 1.76
C ALA A 132 5.83 -7.34 2.16
N TYR A 133 6.39 -8.04 1.19
CA TYR A 133 7.41 -9.06 1.43
C TYR A 133 8.72 -8.46 1.96
N GLN A 134 9.15 -7.32 1.40
CA GLN A 134 10.34 -6.59 1.89
C GLN A 134 10.17 -6.08 3.34
N LYS A 135 8.97 -5.60 3.70
CA LYS A 135 8.67 -5.22 5.10
C LYS A 135 8.77 -6.41 6.05
N TYR A 136 8.29 -7.57 5.62
CA TYR A 136 8.43 -8.82 6.38
C TYR A 136 9.90 -9.20 6.59
N LEU A 137 10.72 -9.18 5.53
CA LEU A 137 12.14 -9.50 5.63
C LEU A 137 12.92 -8.54 6.56
N LYS A 138 12.47 -7.29 6.67
CA LYS A 138 13.01 -6.29 7.59
C LYS A 138 12.47 -6.39 9.02
N GLY A 139 11.60 -7.37 9.31
CA GLY A 139 10.96 -7.51 10.62
C GLY A 139 9.91 -6.45 10.96
N LEU A 140 9.48 -5.64 9.95
CA LEU A 140 8.52 -4.53 10.15
C LEU A 140 7.06 -4.99 10.04
N SER A 141 6.80 -6.20 9.58
CA SER A 141 5.45 -6.75 9.45
C SER A 141 5.46 -8.27 9.48
N GLN A 142 4.28 -8.86 9.67
CA GLN A 142 4.10 -10.31 9.54
C GLN A 142 4.26 -10.76 8.08
N LYS A 143 4.52 -12.06 7.87
CA LYS A 143 4.60 -12.67 6.54
C LYS A 143 3.33 -12.39 5.72
N PRO A 144 3.44 -11.86 4.50
CA PRO A 144 2.29 -11.61 3.65
C PRO A 144 1.49 -12.89 3.38
N ARG A 145 0.16 -12.77 3.49
CA ARG A 145 -0.77 -13.88 3.23
C ARG A 145 -1.37 -13.77 1.84
N PHE A 146 -1.74 -14.91 1.25
CA PHE A 146 -2.53 -14.93 0.02
C PHE A 146 -3.88 -14.26 0.21
N LYS A 147 -4.27 -13.45 -0.76
CA LYS A 147 -5.57 -12.78 -0.78
C LYS A 147 -6.64 -13.74 -1.31
N SER A 148 -7.76 -13.88 -0.62
CA SER A 148 -8.91 -14.67 -1.06
C SER A 148 -10.04 -13.78 -1.60
N LYS A 149 -10.90 -14.36 -2.46
CA LYS A 149 -12.06 -13.65 -3.03
C LYS A 149 -13.04 -13.20 -1.94
N HIS A 150 -13.19 -13.99 -0.88
CA HIS A 150 -14.22 -13.77 0.15
C HIS A 150 -13.72 -13.01 1.38
N LYS A 151 -12.40 -13.07 1.67
CA LYS A 151 -11.83 -12.46 2.89
C LYS A 151 -11.08 -11.16 2.63
N SER A 152 -10.68 -10.92 1.38
CA SER A 152 -9.89 -9.73 1.05
C SER A 152 -10.79 -8.69 0.38
N GLU A 153 -10.65 -7.44 0.82
CA GLU A 153 -11.31 -6.29 0.22
C GLU A 153 -10.96 -6.20 -1.28
N PRO A 154 -11.97 -6.14 -2.17
CA PRO A 154 -11.73 -5.94 -3.59
C PRO A 154 -11.19 -4.55 -3.84
N LYS A 155 -9.95 -4.45 -4.33
CA LYS A 155 -9.32 -3.17 -4.64
C LYS A 155 -8.27 -3.28 -5.73
N PHE A 156 -8.10 -2.19 -6.47
CA PHE A 156 -7.09 -2.09 -7.51
C PHE A 156 -6.60 -0.65 -7.67
N TYR A 157 -5.42 -0.52 -8.23
CA TYR A 157 -4.77 0.76 -8.50
C TYR A 157 -5.26 1.34 -9.83
N VAL A 158 -5.45 2.65 -9.88
CA VAL A 158 -5.69 3.43 -11.10
C VAL A 158 -4.42 4.22 -11.43
N ASN A 159 -3.97 4.18 -12.67
CA ASN A 159 -2.78 4.94 -13.05
C ASN A 159 -3.01 6.44 -12.91
N TYR A 160 -2.24 7.11 -12.04
CA TYR A 160 -2.35 8.55 -11.80
C TYR A 160 -2.08 9.38 -13.07
N GLU A 161 -1.18 8.91 -13.95
CA GLU A 161 -0.84 9.58 -15.21
C GLU A 161 -2.03 9.65 -16.19
N THR A 162 -2.93 8.67 -16.13
CA THR A 162 -4.12 8.61 -16.98
C THR A 162 -5.39 9.09 -16.30
N LEU A 163 -5.33 9.29 -14.98
CA LEU A 163 -6.46 9.78 -14.23
C LEU A 163 -6.68 11.26 -14.50
N ARG A 164 -7.79 11.59 -15.16
CA ARG A 164 -8.18 12.97 -15.50
C ARG A 164 -9.46 13.34 -14.79
N ARG A 165 -9.44 14.42 -14.02
CA ARG A 165 -10.62 14.98 -13.40
C ARG A 165 -11.62 15.45 -14.48
N LYS A 166 -12.90 15.16 -14.29
CA LYS A 166 -14.03 15.64 -15.07
C LYS A 166 -15.00 16.38 -14.14
N PRO A 167 -15.91 17.22 -14.65
CA PRO A 167 -16.84 17.99 -13.79
C PRO A 167 -17.58 17.11 -12.78
N ASN A 168 -18.13 15.98 -13.22
CA ASN A 168 -18.95 15.07 -12.40
C ASN A 168 -18.31 13.68 -12.26
N GLY A 169 -16.96 13.60 -12.25
CA GLY A 169 -16.29 12.32 -12.16
C GLY A 169 -14.83 12.37 -12.55
N PHE A 170 -14.34 11.25 -13.07
CA PHE A 170 -12.98 11.13 -13.58
C PHE A 170 -12.93 10.19 -14.78
N GLN A 171 -11.87 10.31 -15.56
CA GLN A 171 -11.52 9.38 -16.62
C GLN A 171 -10.29 8.58 -16.19
N GLY A 172 -10.31 7.27 -16.39
CA GLY A 172 -9.18 6.36 -16.11
C GLY A 172 -8.90 5.43 -17.28
N GLU A 173 -7.72 4.79 -17.26
CA GLU A 173 -7.30 3.82 -18.27
C GLU A 173 -8.32 2.67 -18.36
N LYS A 174 -8.89 2.46 -19.55
CA LYS A 174 -9.94 1.46 -19.86
C LYS A 174 -11.25 1.59 -19.08
N LEU A 175 -11.36 2.50 -18.11
CA LEU A 175 -12.56 2.68 -17.29
C LEU A 175 -13.58 3.62 -17.96
N GLY A 176 -13.15 4.41 -18.97
CA GLY A 176 -13.96 5.49 -19.51
C GLY A 176 -14.16 6.61 -18.49
N ILE A 177 -15.28 7.34 -18.61
CA ILE A 177 -15.66 8.37 -17.65
C ILE A 177 -16.55 7.75 -16.57
N VAL A 178 -16.05 7.71 -15.35
CA VAL A 178 -16.76 7.22 -14.16
C VAL A 178 -17.36 8.39 -13.41
N LYS A 179 -18.66 8.36 -13.17
CA LYS A 179 -19.36 9.38 -12.37
C LYS A 179 -19.04 9.19 -10.88
N THR A 180 -19.01 10.30 -10.15
CA THR A 180 -18.76 10.33 -8.70
C THR A 180 -19.88 11.08 -7.98
N ALA A 181 -20.16 10.72 -6.74
CA ALA A 181 -21.15 11.41 -5.91
C ALA A 181 -20.70 12.83 -5.55
N GLU A 182 -19.38 13.03 -5.47
CA GLU A 182 -18.75 14.32 -5.17
C GLU A 182 -17.64 14.61 -6.20
N PRO A 183 -17.36 15.86 -6.52
CA PRO A 183 -16.27 16.20 -7.43
C PRO A 183 -14.90 15.84 -6.81
N LEU A 184 -13.96 15.40 -7.64
CA LEU A 184 -12.59 15.22 -7.22
C LEU A 184 -11.96 16.56 -6.82
N PRO A 185 -11.02 16.59 -5.86
CA PRO A 185 -10.24 17.78 -5.53
C PRO A 185 -9.60 18.39 -6.79
N LYS A 186 -9.62 19.72 -6.88
CA LYS A 186 -8.85 20.42 -7.91
C LYS A 186 -7.39 20.43 -7.48
N LEU A 187 -6.51 20.05 -8.37
CA LEU A 187 -5.07 20.13 -8.16
C LEU A 187 -4.51 21.35 -8.90
N PRO A 188 -3.43 21.96 -8.40
CA PRO A 188 -2.64 22.92 -9.14
C PRO A 188 -2.14 22.36 -10.47
N LYS A 189 -1.76 23.24 -11.38
CA LYS A 189 -1.24 22.84 -12.70
C LYS A 189 0.09 22.11 -12.54
N GLY A 190 0.17 20.90 -13.09
CA GLY A 190 1.38 20.06 -13.02
C GLY A 190 1.37 19.04 -11.88
N GLU A 191 0.45 19.13 -10.95
CA GLU A 191 0.31 18.14 -9.88
C GLU A 191 -0.54 16.94 -10.27
N HIS A 192 -0.32 15.82 -9.57
CA HIS A 192 -1.00 14.56 -9.79
C HIS A 192 -1.58 14.01 -8.49
N TYR A 193 -2.66 13.25 -8.63
CA TYR A 193 -3.18 12.47 -7.49
C TYR A 193 -2.18 11.41 -7.06
N LEU A 194 -1.98 11.28 -5.78
CA LEU A 194 -1.07 10.31 -5.18
C LEU A 194 -1.82 9.00 -4.95
N ASN A 195 -1.23 7.90 -5.40
CA ASN A 195 -1.67 6.52 -5.15
C ASN A 195 -3.19 6.26 -5.29
N PRO A 196 -3.83 6.66 -6.42
CA PRO A 196 -5.26 6.50 -6.58
C PRO A 196 -5.65 5.02 -6.61
N ARG A 197 -6.66 4.66 -5.80
CA ARG A 197 -7.17 3.28 -5.70
C ARG A 197 -8.68 3.25 -5.70
N ILE A 198 -9.24 2.28 -6.41
CA ILE A 198 -10.66 1.97 -6.35
C ILE A 198 -10.83 0.75 -5.45
N SER A 199 -11.74 0.86 -4.46
CA SER A 199 -12.10 -0.23 -3.52
C SER A 199 -13.61 -0.40 -3.43
N PHE A 200 -14.04 -1.64 -3.14
CA PHE A 200 -15.44 -1.96 -2.85
C PHE A 200 -15.60 -2.18 -1.35
N GLU A 201 -16.50 -1.41 -0.73
CA GLU A 201 -16.77 -1.47 0.70
C GLU A 201 -18.28 -1.49 0.95
N GLY A 202 -18.72 -2.51 1.67
CA GLY A 202 -20.12 -2.71 1.95
C GLY A 202 -20.96 -2.88 0.68
N LYS A 203 -21.51 -1.79 0.16
CA LYS A 203 -22.41 -1.77 -1.02
C LYS A 203 -21.91 -0.92 -2.18
N TYR A 204 -20.81 -0.18 -1.99
CA TYR A 204 -20.43 0.85 -2.93
C TYR A 204 -18.95 0.78 -3.31
N TRP A 205 -18.66 1.27 -4.49
CA TRP A 205 -17.31 1.51 -4.95
C TRP A 205 -16.85 2.91 -4.54
N TYR A 206 -15.59 3.02 -4.14
CA TYR A 206 -14.95 4.27 -3.74
C TYR A 206 -13.64 4.47 -4.47
N LEU A 207 -13.34 5.71 -4.81
CA LEU A 207 -12.02 6.14 -5.26
C LEU A 207 -11.33 6.86 -4.09
N SER A 208 -10.19 6.34 -3.66
CA SER A 208 -9.30 7.01 -2.72
C SER A 208 -8.16 7.68 -3.48
N VAL A 209 -7.95 8.96 -3.26
CA VAL A 209 -6.86 9.75 -3.86
C VAL A 209 -6.14 10.55 -2.79
N GLY A 210 -4.81 10.48 -2.78
CA GLY A 210 -3.99 11.42 -2.04
C GLY A 210 -3.69 12.66 -2.88
N TYR A 211 -3.44 13.79 -2.25
CA TYR A 211 -2.99 15.02 -2.89
C TYR A 211 -2.30 15.91 -1.87
N GLU A 212 -1.51 16.86 -2.35
CA GLU A 212 -0.84 17.85 -1.51
C GLU A 212 -1.70 19.11 -1.40
N ILE A 213 -1.74 19.68 -0.21
CA ILE A 213 -2.38 20.97 0.06
C ILE A 213 -1.27 21.92 0.46
N ALA A 214 -1.23 23.10 -0.16
CA ALA A 214 -0.36 24.17 0.33
C ALA A 214 -0.74 24.49 1.78
N GLU A 215 0.25 24.58 2.66
CA GLU A 215 0.02 25.05 4.02
C GLU A 215 -0.57 26.47 3.94
N LYS A 216 -1.81 26.59 4.39
CA LYS A 216 -2.34 27.90 4.71
C LYS A 216 -1.69 28.31 6.02
N SER A 217 -0.91 29.38 6.01
CA SER A 217 -0.54 30.04 7.24
C SER A 217 -1.81 30.55 7.92
N GLU A 218 -2.31 29.79 8.88
CA GLU A 218 -3.41 30.24 9.73
C GLU A 218 -2.79 31.26 10.69
N THR A 219 -3.18 32.52 10.53
CA THR A 219 -2.98 33.52 11.58
C THR A 219 -3.87 33.13 12.73
N LEU A 220 -3.26 32.61 13.80
CA LEU A 220 -3.99 32.35 15.03
C LEU A 220 -4.57 33.67 15.52
N THR A 221 -5.89 33.74 15.63
CA THR A 221 -6.57 34.80 16.36
C THR A 221 -6.20 34.62 17.84
N GLY A 222 -5.93 35.69 18.55
CA GLY A 222 -5.58 35.61 20.00
C GLY A 222 -6.73 35.05 20.88
N GLU A 223 -7.81 34.57 20.27
CA GLU A 223 -8.94 33.95 20.94
C GLU A 223 -8.69 32.46 21.20
N SER A 224 -8.95 32.02 22.42
CA SER A 224 -8.88 30.62 22.79
C SER A 224 -10.27 30.08 23.12
N LEU A 225 -10.64 28.94 22.52
CA LEU A 225 -11.86 28.22 22.78
C LEU A 225 -11.57 26.96 23.59
N GLY A 226 -12.10 26.89 24.80
CA GLY A 226 -12.11 25.66 25.59
C GLY A 226 -13.32 24.81 25.24
N ILE A 227 -13.12 23.54 24.89
CA ILE A 227 -14.20 22.57 24.63
C ILE A 227 -14.09 21.46 25.67
N ASP A 228 -15.11 21.29 26.50
CA ASP A 228 -15.26 20.14 27.38
C ASP A 228 -16.27 19.16 26.78
N VAL A 229 -15.90 17.87 26.71
CA VAL A 229 -16.72 16.80 26.14
C VAL A 229 -17.23 15.91 27.26
N GLY A 230 -18.55 15.95 27.49
CA GLY A 230 -19.19 15.20 28.56
C GLY A 230 -20.13 14.08 28.07
N VAL A 231 -20.53 13.20 29.00
CA VAL A 231 -21.46 12.09 28.70
C VAL A 231 -22.92 12.57 28.63
N LYS A 232 -23.28 13.60 29.40
CA LYS A 232 -24.65 14.17 29.41
C LYS A 232 -24.88 15.22 28.34
N GLU A 233 -23.84 16.01 28.02
CA GLU A 233 -23.86 17.03 26.98
C GLU A 233 -22.68 16.76 26.05
N LEU A 234 -22.90 16.79 24.75
CA LEU A 234 -21.90 16.40 23.76
C LEU A 234 -20.65 17.28 23.83
N ALA A 235 -20.81 18.56 24.02
CA ALA A 235 -19.72 19.50 24.21
C ALA A 235 -20.21 20.80 24.87
N ILE A 236 -19.43 21.35 25.80
CA ILE A 236 -19.61 22.71 26.36
C ILE A 236 -18.46 23.57 25.83
N CYS A 237 -18.78 24.67 25.18
CA CYS A 237 -17.81 25.61 24.63
C CYS A 237 -17.70 26.85 25.52
N LEU A 238 -16.50 27.21 25.95
CA LEU A 238 -16.20 28.45 26.66
C LEU A 238 -15.34 29.32 25.75
N ILE A 239 -15.85 30.50 25.42
CA ILE A 239 -15.10 31.54 24.69
C ILE A 239 -14.54 32.51 25.74
N LYS A 240 -13.24 32.74 25.65
CA LYS A 240 -12.54 33.68 26.55
C LYS A 240 -12.02 34.86 25.75
#